data_aba528b497b3dd12bf5c9743d1ca0b89
#
_entry.id   aba528b497b3dd12bf5c9743d1ca0b89
#
_cell.length_a   1.000
_cell.length_b   1.000
_cell.length_c   1.000
_cell.angle_alpha   90.00
_cell.angle_beta   90.00
_cell.angle_gamma   90.00
#
_symmetry.space_group_name_H-M   'P 1'
#
loop_
_entity.id
_entity.type
_entity.pdbx_description
1 polymer ?
#
loop_
_entity_poly.entity_id
_entity_poly.type
_entity_poly.pdbx_seq_one_letter_code
_entity_poly.pdbx_strand_id
1 'polypeptide(L)'
;MANLVNYSIAAIGEVELGKTKNPVPASGLSAFADNDWQAFCDYNIQDVNLLVGFEEKLHFLKIVRKLAYMGYTSFEQALGTIAIVTGAMALKALEKGMIIPTFPAPTNVENYEGGFVREPQRGLKDGIISFDANSLYPNTIISANISPETKIAKVINKTDTTVEIRTSRNKIYEMPHDKFGEWIYSENLALTKSKVLYSQKVKGFCPDLLDSIYSERVINQKALKKHKIAVKHCKDGSDKHIEHTKAIVELDVMQYTLKILMNRLYGAFANKYSPFYDIDAAASVTLTGQACIKEASDIVNRYVNKKYGVTEDCTVYGDTDSVYITIAPVLKAIGKTLTDSDGEITKSTFAIAEEIERELNGEISNWAHDSCNIKDSRFVFKRETICNSGLFLEKKRYILHVLDDEGLKPDPEKEIKYTGVEVVSIKIPKKVKPLIKHISKVMLTTRDKKKTDEAYRKSYDEYVALDIEDVATPMGINNYEKYESKANGFNVASRTPMHVKSSIYYNHFLKMHMLTNKYEKIESGDHIKFFYVEKNRYNIKSIAFKDTYPREFGINMDKVYMFNKN
;
A
#
# COMPACT_ATOMS: atom_id res chain seq x y z
N MET A 1 8.99 1.82 4.86
CA MET A 1 9.86 0.63 4.99
C MET A 1 9.47 -0.40 3.94
N ALA A 2 10.44 -1.01 3.27
CA ALA A 2 10.17 -2.15 2.38
C ALA A 2 9.61 -3.33 3.18
N ASN A 3 8.80 -4.19 2.54
CA ASN A 3 8.40 -5.45 3.16
C ASN A 3 9.64 -6.35 3.32
N LEU A 4 10.04 -6.62 4.55
CA LEU A 4 11.22 -7.43 4.87
C LEU A 4 10.84 -8.89 5.14
N VAL A 5 11.78 -9.81 4.92
CA VAL A 5 11.60 -11.24 5.26
C VAL A 5 11.41 -11.40 6.77
N ASN A 6 12.13 -10.58 7.53
CA ASN A 6 11.96 -10.43 8.98
C ASN A 6 12.16 -8.96 9.37
N TYR A 7 11.69 -8.60 10.56
CA TYR A 7 11.82 -7.27 11.13
C TYR A 7 12.77 -7.25 12.33
N SER A 8 13.81 -8.11 12.30
CA SER A 8 14.89 -8.03 13.29
C SER A 8 15.69 -6.74 13.11
N ILE A 9 16.32 -6.28 14.17
CA ILE A 9 17.21 -5.10 14.15
C ILE A 9 18.30 -5.26 13.08
N ALA A 10 18.85 -6.48 12.92
CA ALA A 10 19.86 -6.77 11.89
C ALA A 10 19.31 -6.57 10.46
N ALA A 11 18.13 -7.14 10.17
CA ALA A 11 17.54 -7.03 8.84
C ALA A 11 17.11 -5.59 8.49
N ILE A 12 16.53 -4.87 9.45
CA ILE A 12 16.18 -3.46 9.27
C ILE A 12 17.46 -2.62 9.12
N GLY A 13 18.49 -2.89 9.95
CA GLY A 13 19.75 -2.18 9.90
C GLY A 13 20.47 -2.31 8.56
N GLU A 14 20.49 -3.52 8.00
CA GLU A 14 21.06 -3.76 6.67
C GLU A 14 20.35 -2.96 5.58
N VAL A 15 19.02 -2.95 5.58
CA VAL A 15 18.23 -2.27 4.54
C VAL A 15 18.22 -0.76 4.72
N GLU A 16 18.03 -0.28 5.94
CA GLU A 16 17.86 1.15 6.19
C GLU A 16 19.17 1.89 6.43
N LEU A 17 20.14 1.26 7.07
CA LEU A 17 21.41 1.91 7.47
C LEU A 17 22.62 1.39 6.70
N GLY A 18 22.49 0.28 5.97
CA GLY A 18 23.64 -0.44 5.41
C GLY A 18 24.56 -1.06 6.47
N LYS A 19 24.06 -1.24 7.69
CA LYS A 19 24.77 -1.78 8.85
C LYS A 19 23.99 -2.94 9.45
N THR A 20 24.67 -3.89 10.05
CA THR A 20 24.05 -5.05 10.71
C THR A 20 24.62 -5.25 12.12
N LYS A 21 24.02 -6.18 12.86
CA LYS A 21 24.52 -6.62 14.16
C LYS A 21 25.86 -7.33 14.02
N ASN A 22 26.66 -7.28 15.06
CA ASN A 22 27.80 -8.17 15.21
C ASN A 22 27.29 -9.63 15.35
N PRO A 23 28.02 -10.64 14.84
CA PRO A 23 27.63 -12.03 14.98
C PRO A 23 27.67 -12.49 16.44
N VAL A 24 26.71 -13.33 16.84
CA VAL A 24 26.71 -14.00 18.14
C VAL A 24 27.28 -15.39 17.94
N PRO A 25 28.21 -15.86 18.78
CA PRO A 25 28.73 -17.22 18.72
C PRO A 25 27.62 -18.28 18.89
N ALA A 26 27.80 -19.45 18.29
CA ALA A 26 26.85 -20.56 18.37
C ALA A 26 26.59 -21.07 19.82
N SER A 27 27.50 -20.79 20.75
CA SER A 27 27.36 -21.08 22.17
C SER A 27 26.31 -20.24 22.92
N GLY A 28 25.76 -19.21 22.27
CA GLY A 28 24.72 -18.33 22.82
C GLY A 28 25.26 -17.14 23.60
N LEU A 29 24.35 -16.19 23.93
CA LEU A 29 24.70 -14.91 24.56
C LEU A 29 25.37 -15.05 25.93
N SER A 30 24.92 -16.02 26.77
CA SER A 30 25.51 -16.23 28.12
C SER A 30 26.95 -16.69 28.02
N ALA A 31 27.22 -17.73 27.22
CA ALA A 31 28.58 -18.21 26.99
C ALA A 31 29.47 -17.16 26.29
N PHE A 32 28.89 -16.30 25.48
CA PHE A 32 29.61 -15.19 24.86
C PHE A 32 30.07 -14.17 25.88
N ALA A 33 29.20 -13.78 26.82
CA ALA A 33 29.55 -12.87 27.91
C ALA A 33 30.63 -13.46 28.84
N ASP A 34 30.55 -14.78 29.12
CA ASP A 34 31.51 -15.47 30.00
C ASP A 34 32.90 -15.66 29.36
N ASN A 35 32.95 -15.88 28.04
CA ASN A 35 34.19 -16.18 27.32
C ASN A 35 34.91 -14.95 26.75
N ASP A 36 34.19 -13.91 26.35
CA ASP A 36 34.73 -12.68 25.74
C ASP A 36 33.85 -11.48 26.11
N TRP A 37 34.07 -10.94 27.30
CA TRP A 37 33.32 -9.81 27.83
C TRP A 37 33.44 -8.55 26.96
N GLN A 38 34.63 -8.27 26.40
CA GLN A 38 34.82 -7.08 25.56
C GLN A 38 34.03 -7.21 24.27
N ALA A 39 34.10 -8.33 23.56
CA ALA A 39 33.31 -8.54 22.33
C ALA A 39 31.80 -8.55 22.59
N PHE A 40 31.35 -9.03 23.78
CA PHE A 40 29.96 -8.94 24.21
C PHE A 40 29.52 -7.48 24.43
N CYS A 41 30.39 -6.65 25.06
CA CYS A 41 30.13 -5.22 25.18
C CYS A 41 30.04 -4.52 23.80
N ASP A 42 30.95 -4.82 22.88
CA ASP A 42 30.97 -4.28 21.53
C ASP A 42 29.72 -4.70 20.74
N TYR A 43 29.24 -5.93 20.94
CA TYR A 43 27.96 -6.40 20.38
C TYR A 43 26.79 -5.55 20.89
N ASN A 44 26.71 -5.28 22.19
CA ASN A 44 25.64 -4.50 22.81
C ASN A 44 25.69 -3.02 22.34
N ILE A 45 26.89 -2.43 22.26
CA ILE A 45 27.10 -1.07 21.75
C ILE A 45 26.63 -0.98 20.30
N GLN A 46 26.93 -1.97 19.46
CA GLN A 46 26.44 -1.98 18.07
C GLN A 46 24.92 -2.06 17.97
N ASP A 47 24.27 -2.86 18.84
CA ASP A 47 22.80 -2.92 18.89
C ASP A 47 22.19 -1.55 19.24
N VAL A 48 22.75 -0.85 20.22
CA VAL A 48 22.32 0.51 20.59
C VAL A 48 22.57 1.50 19.45
N ASN A 49 23.74 1.44 18.80
CA ASN A 49 24.06 2.31 17.67
C ASN A 49 23.10 2.14 16.49
N LEU A 50 22.61 0.91 16.23
CA LEU A 50 21.58 0.67 15.24
C LEU A 50 20.26 1.36 15.60
N LEU A 51 19.84 1.32 16.88
CA LEU A 51 18.62 2.00 17.34
C LEU A 51 18.74 3.53 17.20
N VAL A 52 19.89 4.09 17.56
CA VAL A 52 20.19 5.54 17.35
C VAL A 52 20.12 5.88 15.86
N GLY A 53 20.76 5.09 15.00
CA GLY A 53 20.73 5.29 13.56
C GLY A 53 19.31 5.21 12.98
N PHE A 54 18.45 4.34 13.50
CA PHE A 54 17.04 4.30 13.10
C PHE A 54 16.30 5.57 13.47
N GLU A 55 16.51 6.08 14.71
CA GLU A 55 15.85 7.33 15.11
C GLU A 55 16.36 8.52 14.28
N GLU A 56 17.66 8.61 14.01
CA GLU A 56 18.24 9.66 13.17
C GLU A 56 17.69 9.66 11.74
N LYS A 57 17.44 8.48 11.17
CA LYS A 57 16.95 8.34 9.78
C LYS A 57 15.43 8.33 9.68
N LEU A 58 14.73 7.63 10.57
CA LEU A 58 13.31 7.31 10.43
C LEU A 58 12.41 8.13 11.37
N HIS A 59 13.00 8.78 12.38
CA HIS A 59 12.33 9.69 13.31
C HIS A 59 11.11 9.07 14.02
N PHE A 60 11.16 7.79 14.37
CA PHE A 60 10.05 7.06 14.99
C PHE A 60 9.56 7.70 16.29
N LEU A 61 10.49 8.06 17.18
CA LEU A 61 10.14 8.67 18.46
C LEU A 61 9.47 10.03 18.26
N LYS A 62 9.94 10.82 17.29
CA LYS A 62 9.31 12.11 16.95
C LYS A 62 7.90 11.91 16.42
N ILE A 63 7.69 10.92 15.53
CA ILE A 63 6.37 10.58 14.96
C ILE A 63 5.42 10.13 16.07
N VAL A 64 5.84 9.17 16.91
CA VAL A 64 5.00 8.61 17.98
C VAL A 64 4.65 9.68 19.01
N ARG A 65 5.61 10.56 19.40
CA ARG A 65 5.34 11.68 20.30
C ARG A 65 4.32 12.65 19.75
N LYS A 66 4.41 12.99 18.46
CA LYS A 66 3.41 13.85 17.80
C LYS A 66 2.04 13.18 17.74
N LEU A 67 1.98 11.90 17.41
CA LEU A 67 0.73 11.12 17.43
C LEU A 67 0.11 11.06 18.83
N ALA A 68 0.91 10.82 19.87
CA ALA A 68 0.45 10.81 21.25
C ALA A 68 -0.16 12.16 21.66
N TYR A 69 0.52 13.26 21.31
CA TYR A 69 0.05 14.61 21.56
C TYR A 69 -1.27 14.92 20.82
N MET A 70 -1.34 14.62 19.52
CA MET A 70 -2.54 14.86 18.70
C MET A 70 -3.71 13.97 19.08
N GLY A 71 -3.42 12.75 19.55
CA GLY A 71 -4.43 11.77 19.98
C GLY A 71 -4.80 11.88 21.46
N TYR A 72 -4.20 12.79 22.23
CA TYR A 72 -4.41 12.90 23.69
C TYR A 72 -4.28 11.53 24.39
N THR A 73 -3.26 10.78 24.03
CA THR A 73 -3.04 9.40 24.51
C THR A 73 -1.62 9.23 25.04
N SER A 74 -1.39 8.17 25.84
CA SER A 74 -0.03 7.87 26.30
C SER A 74 0.90 7.48 25.15
N PHE A 75 2.20 7.60 25.37
CA PHE A 75 3.21 7.27 24.37
C PHE A 75 3.11 5.78 23.92
N GLU A 76 2.85 4.88 24.85
CA GLU A 76 2.66 3.45 24.57
C GLU A 76 1.40 3.18 23.76
N GLN A 77 0.29 3.82 24.12
CA GLN A 77 -0.98 3.69 23.39
C GLN A 77 -0.90 4.30 21.98
N ALA A 78 -0.03 5.30 21.76
CA ALA A 78 0.18 5.90 20.46
C ALA A 78 0.82 4.94 19.43
N LEU A 79 1.31 3.78 19.84
CA LEU A 79 1.69 2.69 18.93
C LEU A 79 0.46 1.97 18.34
N GLY A 80 -0.68 2.04 19.04
CA GLY A 80 -1.97 1.50 18.58
C GLY A 80 -2.76 2.51 17.73
N THR A 81 -3.50 2.00 16.75
CA THR A 81 -4.26 2.86 15.82
C THR A 81 -5.47 3.50 16.49
N ILE A 82 -6.23 2.74 17.28
CA ILE A 82 -7.55 3.15 17.79
C ILE A 82 -7.43 4.21 18.87
N ALA A 83 -6.49 4.09 19.81
CA ALA A 83 -6.34 5.04 20.91
C ALA A 83 -6.12 6.48 20.41
N ILE A 84 -5.24 6.67 19.43
CA ILE A 84 -4.93 7.98 18.85
C ILE A 84 -6.20 8.62 18.25
N VAL A 85 -6.91 7.86 17.43
CA VAL A 85 -8.09 8.39 16.73
C VAL A 85 -9.23 8.64 17.72
N THR A 86 -9.45 7.72 18.65
CA THR A 86 -10.47 7.88 19.70
C THR A 86 -10.22 9.13 20.53
N GLY A 87 -8.99 9.37 20.97
CA GLY A 87 -8.64 10.55 21.75
C GLY A 87 -8.82 11.86 20.96
N ALA A 88 -8.35 11.91 19.71
CA ALA A 88 -8.52 13.09 18.85
C ALA A 88 -10.01 13.40 18.58
N MET A 89 -10.83 12.37 18.28
CA MET A 89 -12.27 12.51 18.07
C MET A 89 -12.98 12.93 19.36
N ALA A 90 -12.60 12.33 20.50
CA ALA A 90 -13.17 12.66 21.81
C ALA A 90 -12.91 14.12 22.18
N LEU A 91 -11.68 14.59 22.02
CA LEU A 91 -11.37 15.99 22.27
C LEU A 91 -12.21 16.91 21.40
N LYS A 92 -12.29 16.63 20.09
CA LYS A 92 -13.06 17.45 19.16
C LYS A 92 -14.55 17.49 19.49
N ALA A 93 -15.12 16.36 19.93
CA ALA A 93 -16.48 16.29 20.42
C ALA A 93 -16.70 17.13 21.70
N LEU A 94 -15.75 17.05 22.66
CA LEU A 94 -15.77 17.85 23.89
C LEU A 94 -15.67 19.34 23.61
N GLU A 95 -14.84 19.78 22.67
CA GLU A 95 -14.75 21.18 22.22
C GLU A 95 -16.11 21.71 21.72
N LYS A 96 -16.94 20.84 21.16
CA LYS A 96 -18.33 21.14 20.73
C LYS A 96 -19.38 20.92 21.82
N GLY A 97 -18.98 20.69 23.06
CA GLY A 97 -19.89 20.44 24.18
C GLY A 97 -20.61 19.10 24.13
N MET A 98 -20.08 18.12 23.39
CA MET A 98 -20.68 16.79 23.22
C MET A 98 -20.11 15.80 24.22
N ILE A 99 -20.96 14.93 24.76
CA ILE A 99 -20.56 13.80 25.61
C ILE A 99 -20.57 12.53 24.76
N ILE A 100 -19.48 11.78 24.82
CA ILE A 100 -19.36 10.51 24.10
C ILE A 100 -19.93 9.41 25.00
N PRO A 101 -20.99 8.70 24.56
CA PRO A 101 -21.55 7.61 25.34
C PRO A 101 -20.62 6.40 25.32
N THR A 102 -20.59 5.65 26.42
CA THR A 102 -19.88 4.37 26.50
C THR A 102 -20.86 3.26 26.11
N PHE A 103 -20.52 2.55 25.05
CA PHE A 103 -21.28 1.37 24.62
C PHE A 103 -20.41 0.11 24.77
N PRO A 104 -21.02 -1.04 25.15
CA PRO A 104 -20.31 -2.31 25.07
C PRO A 104 -20.00 -2.64 23.62
N ALA A 105 -18.84 -3.26 23.38
CA ALA A 105 -18.48 -3.71 22.03
C ALA A 105 -19.55 -4.70 21.50
N PRO A 106 -20.01 -4.57 20.25
CA PRO A 106 -21.02 -5.46 19.70
C PRO A 106 -20.50 -6.90 19.63
N THR A 107 -21.37 -7.85 19.96
CA THR A 107 -21.05 -9.29 19.87
C THR A 107 -21.04 -9.78 18.42
N ASN A 108 -21.93 -9.25 17.60
CA ASN A 108 -22.00 -9.55 16.17
C ASN A 108 -21.46 -8.37 15.36
N VAL A 109 -20.53 -8.64 14.47
CA VAL A 109 -19.94 -7.66 13.55
C VAL A 109 -20.51 -7.93 12.16
N GLU A 110 -21.24 -6.97 11.63
CA GLU A 110 -21.71 -7.02 10.25
C GLU A 110 -20.53 -6.77 9.29
N ASN A 111 -20.55 -7.49 8.17
CA ASN A 111 -19.59 -7.25 7.09
C ASN A 111 -20.12 -6.14 6.18
N TYR A 112 -19.22 -5.30 5.67
CA TYR A 112 -19.52 -4.29 4.67
C TYR A 112 -18.43 -4.30 3.59
N GLU A 113 -18.76 -3.76 2.42
CA GLU A 113 -17.82 -3.72 1.30
C GLU A 113 -16.73 -2.67 1.54
N GLY A 114 -15.49 -3.07 1.30
CA GLY A 114 -14.30 -2.20 1.39
C GLY A 114 -14.09 -1.33 0.15
N GLY A 115 -12.83 -1.02 -0.18
CA GLY A 115 -12.46 -0.26 -1.38
C GLY A 115 -12.74 -1.03 -2.68
N PHE A 116 -13.18 -0.31 -3.71
CA PHE A 116 -13.38 -0.88 -5.05
C PHE A 116 -12.04 -1.05 -5.76
N VAL A 117 -11.83 -2.22 -6.37
CA VAL A 117 -10.71 -2.47 -7.28
C VAL A 117 -11.28 -3.02 -8.58
N ARG A 118 -11.12 -2.25 -9.65
CA ARG A 118 -11.54 -2.63 -11.00
C ARG A 118 -10.69 -3.79 -11.50
N GLU A 119 -11.30 -4.76 -12.21
CA GLU A 119 -10.52 -5.73 -12.99
C GLU A 119 -9.70 -5.01 -14.06
N PRO A 120 -8.38 -5.25 -14.15
CA PRO A 120 -7.57 -4.60 -15.15
C PRO A 120 -7.90 -5.15 -16.56
N GLN A 121 -7.79 -4.29 -17.54
CA GLN A 121 -7.65 -4.73 -18.92
C GLN A 121 -6.27 -5.35 -19.09
N ARG A 122 -6.16 -6.66 -18.90
CA ARG A 122 -4.90 -7.41 -18.87
C ARG A 122 -4.04 -7.20 -20.12
N GLY A 123 -2.73 -7.31 -19.93
CA GLY A 123 -1.73 -7.20 -20.99
C GLY A 123 -1.02 -5.84 -21.03
N LEU A 124 -0.27 -5.66 -22.09
CA LEU A 124 0.52 -4.45 -22.32
C LEU A 124 -0.39 -3.34 -22.87
N LYS A 125 -0.34 -2.16 -22.28
CA LYS A 125 -1.10 -0.96 -22.65
C LYS A 125 -0.16 0.21 -22.88
N ASP A 126 -0.54 1.11 -23.78
CA ASP A 126 0.23 2.26 -24.22
C ASP A 126 -0.34 3.55 -23.68
N GLY A 127 0.54 4.53 -23.46
CA GLY A 127 0.14 5.88 -23.10
C GLY A 127 -0.76 5.92 -21.87
N ILE A 128 -0.27 5.46 -20.72
CA ILE A 128 -1.03 5.41 -19.49
C ILE A 128 -0.92 6.73 -18.73
N ILE A 129 -2.06 7.24 -18.29
CA ILE A 129 -2.13 8.34 -17.32
C ILE A 129 -2.87 7.86 -16.10
N SER A 130 -2.36 8.15 -14.90
CA SER A 130 -3.09 7.91 -13.66
C SER A 130 -3.60 9.22 -13.05
N PHE A 131 -4.83 9.17 -12.57
CA PHE A 131 -5.45 10.21 -11.75
C PHE A 131 -5.75 9.65 -10.37
N ASP A 132 -5.29 10.34 -9.33
CA ASP A 132 -5.50 9.95 -7.94
C ASP A 132 -6.48 10.90 -7.26
N ALA A 133 -7.47 10.31 -6.55
CA ALA A 133 -8.42 11.08 -5.77
C ALA A 133 -7.77 11.53 -4.46
N ASN A 134 -7.58 12.82 -4.32
CA ASN A 134 -6.90 13.41 -3.18
C ASN A 134 -7.58 13.04 -1.85
N SER A 135 -6.98 12.14 -1.07
CA SER A 135 -7.50 11.72 0.24
C SER A 135 -8.98 11.30 0.19
N LEU A 136 -9.35 10.37 -0.69
CA LEU A 136 -10.74 10.00 -1.01
C LEU A 136 -11.63 9.80 0.23
N TYR A 137 -11.25 8.93 1.17
CA TYR A 137 -12.07 8.63 2.35
C TYR A 137 -12.22 9.81 3.32
N PRO A 138 -11.14 10.54 3.70
CA PRO A 138 -11.27 11.78 4.44
C PRO A 138 -12.20 12.80 3.77
N ASN A 139 -12.03 13.00 2.45
CA ASN A 139 -12.85 13.95 1.71
C ASN A 139 -14.30 13.48 1.54
N THR A 140 -14.57 12.17 1.50
CA THR A 140 -15.93 11.64 1.56
C THR A 140 -16.61 11.98 2.90
N ILE A 141 -15.88 11.83 4.02
CA ILE A 141 -16.39 12.17 5.36
C ILE A 141 -16.68 13.67 5.44
N ILE A 142 -15.79 14.52 4.96
CA ILE A 142 -15.98 15.97 4.98
C ILE A 142 -17.15 16.40 4.10
N SER A 143 -17.19 15.91 2.84
CA SER A 143 -18.18 16.32 1.84
C SER A 143 -19.61 15.89 2.20
N ALA A 144 -19.79 14.67 2.66
CA ALA A 144 -21.09 14.15 3.05
C ALA A 144 -21.45 14.43 4.52
N ASN A 145 -20.58 15.16 5.24
CA ASN A 145 -20.75 15.49 6.66
C ASN A 145 -20.98 14.27 7.55
N ILE A 146 -20.20 13.18 7.31
CA ILE A 146 -20.36 11.90 8.02
C ILE A 146 -19.83 12.02 9.45
N SER A 147 -20.74 12.00 10.42
CA SER A 147 -20.44 12.05 11.85
C SER A 147 -21.60 11.41 12.63
N PRO A 148 -21.39 10.83 13.80
CA PRO A 148 -22.48 10.20 14.57
C PRO A 148 -23.66 11.11 14.81
N GLU A 149 -23.41 12.38 15.17
CA GLU A 149 -24.45 13.36 15.52
C GLU A 149 -25.17 13.96 14.30
N THR A 150 -24.59 13.85 13.11
CA THR A 150 -25.19 14.34 11.87
C THR A 150 -26.01 13.27 11.14
N LYS A 151 -25.93 12.00 11.57
CA LYS A 151 -26.70 10.87 11.03
C LYS A 151 -28.19 11.03 11.35
N ILE A 152 -29.02 11.18 10.33
CA ILE A 152 -30.47 11.42 10.48
C ILE A 152 -31.28 10.13 10.30
N ALA A 153 -31.05 9.42 9.18
CA ALA A 153 -31.79 8.22 8.84
C ALA A 153 -31.03 7.33 7.85
N LYS A 154 -31.55 6.11 7.68
CA LYS A 154 -31.11 5.16 6.64
C LYS A 154 -32.33 4.72 5.84
N VAL A 155 -32.24 4.72 4.52
CA VAL A 155 -33.22 4.10 3.64
C VAL A 155 -33.10 2.60 3.77
N ILE A 156 -34.16 1.95 4.22
CA ILE A 156 -34.18 0.49 4.48
C ILE A 156 -34.92 -0.27 3.38
N ASN A 157 -35.89 0.39 2.73
CA ASN A 157 -36.62 -0.19 1.61
C ASN A 157 -36.99 0.91 0.58
N LYS A 158 -37.08 0.51 -0.68
CA LYS A 158 -37.51 1.36 -1.78
C LYS A 158 -38.37 0.53 -2.74
N THR A 159 -39.61 0.93 -2.91
CA THR A 159 -40.54 0.37 -3.90
C THR A 159 -40.63 1.29 -5.11
N ASP A 160 -41.49 0.99 -6.07
CA ASP A 160 -41.73 1.86 -7.25
C ASP A 160 -42.38 3.20 -6.89
N THR A 161 -43.07 3.29 -5.76
CA THR A 161 -43.87 4.46 -5.34
C THR A 161 -43.39 5.11 -4.06
N THR A 162 -42.81 4.36 -3.14
CA THR A 162 -42.47 4.82 -1.80
C THR A 162 -41.05 4.49 -1.37
N VAL A 163 -40.56 5.26 -0.40
CA VAL A 163 -39.29 5.06 0.28
C VAL A 163 -39.55 4.89 1.76
N GLU A 164 -39.04 3.82 2.36
CA GLU A 164 -39.06 3.57 3.78
C GLU A 164 -37.73 3.91 4.41
N ILE A 165 -37.76 4.76 5.45
CA ILE A 165 -36.55 5.19 6.16
C ILE A 165 -36.63 4.77 7.63
N ARG A 166 -35.47 4.43 8.20
CA ARG A 166 -35.28 4.24 9.65
C ARG A 166 -34.46 5.40 10.18
N THR A 167 -35.00 6.17 11.11
CA THR A 167 -34.29 7.28 11.73
C THR A 167 -33.24 6.79 12.74
N SER A 168 -32.30 7.67 13.14
CA SER A 168 -31.31 7.42 14.20
C SER A 168 -31.94 7.04 15.55
N ARG A 169 -33.24 7.36 15.77
CA ARG A 169 -34.03 6.97 16.94
C ARG A 169 -34.86 5.70 16.72
N ASN A 170 -34.52 4.88 15.73
CA ASN A 170 -35.20 3.64 15.33
C ASN A 170 -36.70 3.77 14.97
N LYS A 171 -37.18 4.98 14.66
CA LYS A 171 -38.54 5.17 14.13
C LYS A 171 -38.53 4.93 12.62
N ILE A 172 -39.56 4.24 12.12
CA ILE A 172 -39.72 3.94 10.70
C ILE A 172 -40.78 4.87 10.12
N TYR A 173 -40.50 5.45 8.97
CA TYR A 173 -41.42 6.27 8.21
C TYR A 173 -41.42 5.83 6.77
N GLU A 174 -42.60 5.79 6.15
CA GLU A 174 -42.76 5.57 4.73
C GLU A 174 -43.31 6.85 4.07
N MET A 175 -42.77 7.20 2.91
CA MET A 175 -43.18 8.39 2.18
C MET A 175 -43.03 8.20 0.66
N PRO A 176 -43.85 8.88 -0.16
CA PRO A 176 -43.71 8.90 -1.62
C PRO A 176 -42.34 9.44 -2.06
N HIS A 177 -41.88 9.06 -3.27
CA HIS A 177 -40.59 9.47 -3.81
C HIS A 177 -40.41 10.98 -3.94
N ASP A 178 -41.45 11.69 -4.39
CA ASP A 178 -41.46 13.15 -4.50
C ASP A 178 -41.26 13.81 -3.14
N LYS A 179 -42.00 13.37 -2.15
CA LYS A 179 -41.88 13.86 -0.76
C LYS A 179 -40.52 13.54 -0.14
N PHE A 180 -39.95 12.39 -0.47
CA PHE A 180 -38.60 12.04 -0.04
C PHE A 180 -37.55 12.99 -0.66
N GLY A 181 -37.68 13.30 -1.95
CA GLY A 181 -36.82 14.27 -2.62
C GLY A 181 -36.95 15.68 -2.01
N GLU A 182 -38.18 16.18 -1.86
CA GLU A 182 -38.45 17.47 -1.21
C GLU A 182 -37.84 17.56 0.18
N TRP A 183 -37.97 16.49 0.98
CA TRP A 183 -37.43 16.41 2.35
C TRP A 183 -35.89 16.47 2.34
N ILE A 184 -35.21 15.73 1.46
CA ILE A 184 -33.74 15.77 1.34
C ILE A 184 -33.27 17.19 1.06
N TYR A 185 -33.89 17.89 0.12
CA TYR A 185 -33.52 19.25 -0.25
C TYR A 185 -33.85 20.27 0.84
N SER A 186 -35.05 20.24 1.41
CA SER A 186 -35.50 21.20 2.43
C SER A 186 -34.71 21.08 3.73
N GLU A 187 -34.37 19.85 4.14
CA GLU A 187 -33.61 19.57 5.35
C GLU A 187 -32.08 19.61 5.12
N ASN A 188 -31.63 19.86 3.89
CA ASN A 188 -30.24 19.89 3.51
C ASN A 188 -29.48 18.60 3.92
N LEU A 189 -29.95 17.46 3.41
CA LEU A 189 -29.41 16.14 3.75
C LEU A 189 -28.50 15.62 2.65
N ALA A 190 -27.30 15.18 2.96
CA ALA A 190 -26.48 14.38 2.07
C ALA A 190 -26.97 12.91 2.10
N LEU A 191 -27.19 12.32 0.92
CA LEU A 191 -27.55 10.92 0.75
C LEU A 191 -26.33 10.13 0.24
N THR A 192 -25.71 9.36 1.10
CA THR A 192 -24.56 8.52 0.74
C THR A 192 -24.98 7.28 -0.05
N LYS A 193 -24.04 6.67 -0.74
CA LYS A 193 -24.31 5.46 -1.56
C LYS A 193 -24.59 4.21 -0.72
N SER A 194 -24.36 4.24 0.58
CA SER A 194 -24.86 3.25 1.55
C SER A 194 -26.33 3.49 1.95
N LYS A 195 -27.00 4.48 1.33
CA LYS A 195 -28.37 4.87 1.63
C LYS A 195 -28.58 5.51 3.03
N VAL A 196 -27.53 6.07 3.61
CA VAL A 196 -27.58 6.80 4.88
C VAL A 196 -27.63 8.29 4.62
N LEU A 197 -28.43 9.00 5.39
CA LEU A 197 -28.71 10.44 5.29
C LEU A 197 -27.99 11.17 6.44
N TYR A 198 -27.22 12.19 6.08
CA TYR A 198 -26.49 13.05 7.01
C TYR A 198 -26.90 14.51 6.84
N SER A 199 -27.15 15.21 7.94
CA SER A 199 -27.47 16.63 7.92
C SER A 199 -26.25 17.47 7.56
N GLN A 200 -26.41 18.41 6.64
CA GLN A 200 -25.38 19.39 6.26
C GLN A 200 -25.62 20.78 6.89
N LYS A 201 -26.60 20.91 7.81
CA LYS A 201 -26.94 22.20 8.44
C LYS A 201 -25.84 22.71 9.37
N VAL A 202 -25.20 21.78 10.10
CA VAL A 202 -24.08 22.07 11.01
C VAL A 202 -22.97 21.08 10.74
N LYS A 203 -21.75 21.56 10.68
CA LYS A 203 -20.58 20.71 10.46
C LYS A 203 -20.34 19.78 11.64
N GLY A 204 -20.33 18.48 11.38
CA GLY A 204 -20.07 17.44 12.37
C GLY A 204 -18.65 17.51 12.94
N PHE A 205 -18.44 16.92 14.13
CA PHE A 205 -17.12 16.98 14.76
C PHE A 205 -16.06 16.15 14.01
N CYS A 206 -16.44 15.03 13.38
CA CYS A 206 -15.52 14.24 12.57
C CYS A 206 -15.07 14.98 11.29
N PRO A 207 -15.96 15.52 10.45
CA PRO A 207 -15.62 16.38 9.33
C PRO A 207 -14.79 17.60 9.74
N ASP A 208 -15.10 18.22 10.88
CA ASP A 208 -14.39 19.40 11.36
C ASP A 208 -12.94 19.06 11.79
N LEU A 209 -12.76 17.95 12.51
CA LEU A 209 -11.44 17.42 12.86
C LEU A 209 -10.62 17.12 11.60
N LEU A 210 -11.20 16.41 10.63
CA LEU A 210 -10.51 16.05 9.38
C LEU A 210 -10.13 17.26 8.55
N ASP A 211 -11.01 18.25 8.45
CA ASP A 211 -10.74 19.49 7.69
C ASP A 211 -9.61 20.31 8.33
N SER A 212 -9.57 20.34 9.66
CA SER A 212 -8.47 20.97 10.41
C SER A 212 -7.14 20.26 10.13
N ILE A 213 -7.11 18.92 10.22
CA ILE A 213 -5.92 18.11 9.95
C ILE A 213 -5.46 18.24 8.49
N TYR A 214 -6.42 18.20 7.54
CA TYR A 214 -6.13 18.36 6.12
C TYR A 214 -5.53 19.73 5.81
N SER A 215 -6.11 20.78 6.34
CA SER A 215 -5.63 22.17 6.16
C SER A 215 -4.22 22.36 6.70
N GLU A 216 -3.96 21.86 7.90
CA GLU A 216 -2.62 21.90 8.52
C GLU A 216 -1.61 21.09 7.68
N ARG A 217 -1.99 19.92 7.17
CA ARG A 217 -1.13 19.10 6.30
C ARG A 217 -0.76 19.84 5.02
N VAL A 218 -1.72 20.51 4.36
CA VAL A 218 -1.47 21.30 3.14
C VAL A 218 -0.51 22.46 3.42
N ILE A 219 -0.65 23.15 4.56
CA ILE A 219 0.28 24.21 4.96
C ILE A 219 1.70 23.66 5.12
N ASN A 220 1.84 22.53 5.86
CA ASN A 220 3.13 21.89 6.09
C ASN A 220 3.78 21.39 4.80
N GLN A 221 3.01 20.82 3.86
CA GLN A 221 3.51 20.39 2.55
C GLN A 221 4.01 21.57 1.70
N LYS A 222 3.30 22.70 1.70
CA LYS A 222 3.75 23.91 0.99
C LYS A 222 5.04 24.46 1.60
N ALA A 223 5.14 24.51 2.93
CA ALA A 223 6.35 24.92 3.63
C ALA A 223 7.52 23.96 3.34
N LEU A 224 7.29 22.66 3.40
CA LEU A 224 8.28 21.63 3.07
C LEU A 224 8.84 21.81 1.65
N LYS A 225 7.97 22.05 0.66
CA LYS A 225 8.38 22.30 -0.73
C LYS A 225 9.28 23.55 -0.83
N LYS A 226 8.93 24.62 -0.13
CA LYS A 226 9.75 25.84 -0.09
C LYS A 226 11.15 25.60 0.49
N HIS A 227 11.25 24.87 1.61
CA HIS A 227 12.53 24.54 2.23
C HIS A 227 13.36 23.59 1.37
N LYS A 228 12.75 22.58 0.71
CA LYS A 228 13.42 21.69 -0.25
C LYS A 228 14.00 22.43 -1.47
N ILE A 229 13.36 23.51 -1.91
CA ILE A 229 13.90 24.38 -2.97
C ILE A 229 15.04 25.23 -2.42
N ALA A 230 14.83 25.90 -1.27
CA ALA A 230 15.81 26.80 -0.69
C ALA A 230 17.13 26.11 -0.35
N VAL A 231 17.09 24.90 0.20
CA VAL A 231 18.32 24.15 0.56
C VAL A 231 19.22 23.88 -0.64
N LYS A 232 18.65 23.68 -1.85
CA LYS A 232 19.43 23.46 -3.08
C LYS A 232 20.27 24.68 -3.50
N HIS A 233 19.92 25.87 -3.02
CA HIS A 233 20.61 27.12 -3.29
C HIS A 233 21.54 27.56 -2.15
N CYS A 234 21.63 26.78 -1.08
CA CYS A 234 22.53 27.03 0.03
C CYS A 234 23.86 26.32 -0.15
N LYS A 235 24.96 26.93 0.34
CA LYS A 235 26.24 26.22 0.42
C LYS A 235 26.17 25.14 1.49
N ASP A 236 26.58 23.92 1.14
CA ASP A 236 26.60 22.78 2.05
C ASP A 236 27.31 23.11 3.36
N GLY A 237 26.70 22.76 4.49
CA GLY A 237 27.24 23.00 5.83
C GLY A 237 27.10 24.42 6.34
N SER A 238 26.55 25.38 5.55
CA SER A 238 26.26 26.74 6.05
C SER A 238 25.11 26.73 7.06
N ASP A 239 25.04 27.74 7.94
CA ASP A 239 23.95 27.85 8.94
C ASP A 239 22.57 27.79 8.29
N LYS A 240 22.40 28.47 7.14
CA LYS A 240 21.14 28.40 6.36
C LYS A 240 20.86 26.99 5.81
N HIS A 241 21.87 26.26 5.34
CA HIS A 241 21.70 24.88 4.91
C HIS A 241 21.25 23.99 6.06
N ILE A 242 21.87 24.14 7.23
CA ILE A 242 21.52 23.40 8.46
C ILE A 242 20.09 23.74 8.90
N GLU A 243 19.72 25.04 8.91
CA GLU A 243 18.38 25.50 9.26
C GLU A 243 17.31 24.90 8.32
N HIS A 244 17.51 24.98 7.00
CA HIS A 244 16.57 24.42 6.04
C HIS A 244 16.48 22.89 6.16
N THR A 245 17.58 22.20 6.39
CA THR A 245 17.61 20.73 6.57
C THR A 245 16.82 20.32 7.82
N LYS A 246 16.98 21.01 8.94
CA LYS A 246 16.17 20.77 10.15
C LYS A 246 14.69 21.02 9.91
N ALA A 247 14.33 22.12 9.25
CA ALA A 247 12.95 22.44 8.92
C ALA A 247 12.32 21.38 7.99
N ILE A 248 13.07 20.87 7.00
CA ILE A 248 12.62 19.78 6.12
C ILE A 248 12.26 18.55 6.93
N VAL A 249 13.11 18.11 7.86
CA VAL A 249 12.86 16.94 8.70
C VAL A 249 11.61 17.14 9.56
N GLU A 250 11.47 18.28 10.22
CA GLU A 250 10.33 18.57 11.11
C GLU A 250 9.01 18.64 10.34
N LEU A 251 9.00 19.33 9.19
CA LEU A 251 7.81 19.44 8.35
C LEU A 251 7.42 18.11 7.71
N ASP A 252 8.40 17.29 7.34
CA ASP A 252 8.13 15.96 6.78
C ASP A 252 7.54 15.02 7.82
N VAL A 253 8.10 14.98 9.03
CA VAL A 253 7.53 14.25 10.17
C VAL A 253 6.10 14.72 10.45
N MET A 254 5.86 16.05 10.48
CA MET A 254 4.54 16.59 10.77
C MET A 254 3.51 16.20 9.70
N GLN A 255 3.79 16.47 8.42
CA GLN A 255 2.85 16.13 7.34
C GLN A 255 2.57 14.63 7.24
N TYR A 256 3.57 13.80 7.55
CA TYR A 256 3.41 12.34 7.58
C TYR A 256 2.54 11.90 8.76
N THR A 257 2.73 12.48 9.95
CA THR A 257 1.91 12.24 11.14
C THR A 257 0.45 12.61 10.89
N LEU A 258 0.21 13.79 10.30
CA LEU A 258 -1.15 14.23 9.92
C LEU A 258 -1.79 13.27 8.90
N LYS A 259 -1.03 12.79 7.90
CA LYS A 259 -1.51 11.77 6.95
C LYS A 259 -1.93 10.48 7.66
N ILE A 260 -1.13 10.00 8.62
CA ILE A 260 -1.43 8.80 9.38
C ILE A 260 -2.74 8.99 10.17
N LEU A 261 -2.89 10.09 10.90
CA LEU A 261 -4.08 10.37 11.71
C LEU A 261 -5.33 10.46 10.83
N MET A 262 -5.26 11.20 9.75
CA MET A 262 -6.36 11.39 8.80
C MET A 262 -6.84 10.07 8.18
N ASN A 263 -5.92 9.21 7.75
CA ASN A 263 -6.27 7.93 7.13
C ASN A 263 -6.78 6.90 8.14
N ARG A 264 -6.43 7.06 9.42
CA ARG A 264 -6.88 6.16 10.50
C ARG A 264 -8.28 6.49 11.01
N LEU A 265 -8.78 7.73 10.82
CA LEU A 265 -10.05 8.16 11.38
C LEU A 265 -11.23 7.31 10.85
N TYR A 266 -11.25 7.02 9.55
CA TYR A 266 -12.21 6.08 8.97
C TYR A 266 -12.23 4.73 9.72
N GLY A 267 -11.05 4.23 10.13
CA GLY A 267 -10.93 2.97 10.88
C GLY A 267 -11.65 2.96 12.23
N ALA A 268 -11.92 4.13 12.83
CA ALA A 268 -12.68 4.21 14.09
C ALA A 268 -14.14 3.83 13.89
N PHE A 269 -14.76 4.15 12.75
CA PHE A 269 -16.13 3.72 12.43
C PHE A 269 -16.22 2.21 12.18
N ALA A 270 -15.17 1.61 11.64
CA ALA A 270 -15.15 0.19 11.28
C ALA A 270 -14.71 -0.75 12.41
N ASN A 271 -14.11 -0.22 13.47
CA ASN A 271 -13.55 -1.04 14.56
C ASN A 271 -14.53 -1.19 15.72
N LYS A 272 -14.96 -2.42 16.01
CA LYS A 272 -15.91 -2.74 17.09
C LYS A 272 -15.47 -2.34 18.51
N TYR A 273 -14.18 -2.12 18.72
CA TYR A 273 -13.66 -1.65 20.01
C TYR A 273 -13.55 -0.13 20.11
N SER A 274 -13.91 0.59 19.04
CA SER A 274 -13.97 2.05 19.05
C SER A 274 -15.29 2.53 19.67
N PRO A 275 -15.29 3.56 20.53
CA PRO A 275 -16.51 4.22 20.99
C PRO A 275 -17.33 4.84 19.85
N PHE A 276 -16.71 5.05 18.70
CA PHE A 276 -17.33 5.62 17.50
C PHE A 276 -17.71 4.56 16.46
N TYR A 277 -17.75 3.27 16.86
CA TYR A 277 -18.16 2.20 15.95
C TYR A 277 -19.55 2.47 15.37
N ASP A 278 -19.62 2.63 14.06
CA ASP A 278 -20.85 2.76 13.29
C ASP A 278 -20.64 2.18 11.89
N ILE A 279 -21.18 0.98 11.66
CA ILE A 279 -21.04 0.25 10.41
C ILE A 279 -21.69 1.00 9.23
N ASP A 280 -22.77 1.75 9.48
CA ASP A 280 -23.42 2.57 8.46
C ASP A 280 -22.52 3.74 8.04
N ALA A 281 -21.82 4.35 9.01
CA ALA A 281 -20.83 5.39 8.71
C ALA A 281 -19.64 4.82 7.93
N ALA A 282 -19.12 3.67 8.33
CA ALA A 282 -18.04 2.99 7.62
C ALA A 282 -18.44 2.64 6.17
N ALA A 283 -19.64 2.05 5.98
CA ALA A 283 -20.19 1.75 4.66
C ALA A 283 -20.47 3.01 3.83
N SER A 284 -20.90 4.11 4.48
CA SER A 284 -21.10 5.40 3.79
C SER A 284 -19.83 5.93 3.16
N VAL A 285 -18.69 5.81 3.85
CA VAL A 285 -17.39 6.23 3.33
C VAL A 285 -16.96 5.35 2.16
N THR A 286 -16.98 4.03 2.33
CA THR A 286 -16.44 3.13 1.29
C THR A 286 -17.32 3.06 0.06
N LEU A 287 -18.65 2.93 0.21
CA LEU A 287 -19.55 2.82 -0.94
C LEU A 287 -19.67 4.13 -1.73
N THR A 288 -19.62 5.29 -1.04
CA THR A 288 -19.59 6.59 -1.74
C THR A 288 -18.24 6.79 -2.46
N GLY A 289 -17.13 6.42 -1.83
CA GLY A 289 -15.82 6.40 -2.48
C GLY A 289 -15.77 5.47 -3.69
N GLN A 290 -16.31 4.26 -3.58
CA GLN A 290 -16.43 3.33 -4.72
C GLN A 290 -17.22 3.94 -5.89
N ALA A 291 -18.37 4.56 -5.58
CA ALA A 291 -19.21 5.20 -6.60
C ALA A 291 -18.50 6.38 -7.27
N CYS A 292 -17.75 7.16 -6.49
CA CYS A 292 -16.92 8.25 -7.00
C CYS A 292 -15.87 7.75 -8.03
N ILE A 293 -15.16 6.66 -7.73
CA ILE A 293 -14.15 6.08 -8.64
C ILE A 293 -14.80 5.49 -9.90
N LYS A 294 -15.95 4.83 -9.77
CA LYS A 294 -16.70 4.31 -10.92
C LYS A 294 -17.16 5.46 -11.83
N GLU A 295 -17.77 6.50 -11.25
CA GLU A 295 -18.20 7.68 -11.99
C GLU A 295 -17.02 8.40 -12.66
N ALA A 296 -15.87 8.52 -11.97
CA ALA A 296 -14.67 9.10 -12.57
C ALA A 296 -14.24 8.37 -13.86
N SER A 297 -14.30 7.04 -13.86
CA SER A 297 -14.05 6.23 -15.06
C SER A 297 -15.06 6.51 -16.17
N ASP A 298 -16.33 6.62 -15.82
CA ASP A 298 -17.41 6.87 -16.78
C ASP A 298 -17.35 8.30 -17.36
N ILE A 299 -17.00 9.30 -16.54
CA ILE A 299 -16.78 10.69 -16.97
C ILE A 299 -15.67 10.74 -18.01
N VAL A 300 -14.52 10.13 -17.73
CA VAL A 300 -13.39 10.11 -18.69
C VAL A 300 -13.82 9.49 -20.01
N ASN A 301 -14.47 8.34 -20.00
CA ASN A 301 -14.92 7.66 -21.21
C ASN A 301 -15.95 8.49 -21.99
N ARG A 302 -16.93 9.10 -21.32
CA ARG A 302 -17.91 9.99 -21.95
C ARG A 302 -17.23 11.21 -22.60
N TYR A 303 -16.30 11.82 -21.89
CA TYR A 303 -15.58 12.99 -22.41
C TYR A 303 -14.74 12.66 -23.64
N VAL A 304 -13.93 11.59 -23.55
CA VAL A 304 -13.06 11.15 -24.64
C VAL A 304 -13.87 10.73 -25.88
N ASN A 305 -15.01 10.05 -25.68
CA ASN A 305 -15.94 9.72 -26.76
C ASN A 305 -16.51 10.99 -27.43
N LYS A 306 -17.05 11.88 -26.63
CA LYS A 306 -17.70 13.11 -27.12
C LYS A 306 -16.73 14.01 -27.91
N LYS A 307 -15.50 14.14 -27.42
CA LYS A 307 -14.54 15.10 -28.00
C LYS A 307 -13.69 14.52 -29.13
N TYR A 308 -13.25 13.26 -28.97
CA TYR A 308 -12.28 12.63 -29.88
C TYR A 308 -12.89 11.48 -30.71
N GLY A 309 -14.16 11.14 -30.48
CA GLY A 309 -14.83 10.03 -31.15
C GLY A 309 -14.31 8.65 -30.79
N VAL A 310 -13.60 8.53 -29.65
CA VAL A 310 -13.07 7.26 -29.17
C VAL A 310 -14.16 6.51 -28.40
N THR A 311 -14.60 5.37 -28.93
CA THR A 311 -15.67 4.54 -28.35
C THR A 311 -15.17 3.42 -27.46
N GLU A 312 -13.86 3.14 -27.48
CA GLU A 312 -13.22 2.13 -26.65
C GLU A 312 -13.20 2.56 -25.18
N ASP A 313 -13.27 1.58 -24.28
CA ASP A 313 -13.09 1.84 -22.84
C ASP A 313 -11.62 2.19 -22.56
N CYS A 314 -11.35 3.46 -22.34
CA CYS A 314 -10.03 3.98 -22.03
C CYS A 314 -9.56 3.69 -20.60
N THR A 315 -10.46 3.30 -19.69
CA THR A 315 -10.08 2.98 -18.32
C THR A 315 -9.50 1.59 -18.24
N VAL A 316 -8.18 1.48 -18.08
CA VAL A 316 -7.46 0.20 -18.05
C VAL A 316 -7.44 -0.44 -16.66
N TYR A 317 -7.47 0.37 -15.60
CA TYR A 317 -7.45 -0.11 -14.21
C TYR A 317 -7.94 0.96 -13.22
N GLY A 318 -8.33 0.56 -12.03
CA GLY A 318 -8.65 1.44 -10.91
C GLY A 318 -8.45 0.72 -9.57
N ASP A 319 -7.88 1.41 -8.59
CA ASP A 319 -7.60 0.84 -7.27
C ASP A 319 -7.94 1.85 -6.18
N THR A 320 -9.02 1.60 -5.47
CA THR A 320 -9.49 2.32 -4.29
C THR A 320 -9.70 3.82 -4.49
N ASP A 321 -8.68 4.57 -4.84
CA ASP A 321 -8.64 6.03 -5.01
C ASP A 321 -8.02 6.49 -6.32
N SER A 322 -7.54 5.57 -7.16
CA SER A 322 -6.89 5.89 -8.43
C SER A 322 -7.60 5.31 -9.65
N VAL A 323 -7.54 6.04 -10.77
CA VAL A 323 -8.03 5.63 -12.09
C VAL A 323 -6.87 5.70 -13.08
N TYR A 324 -6.60 4.59 -13.77
CA TYR A 324 -5.59 4.48 -14.83
C TYR A 324 -6.28 4.43 -16.18
N ILE A 325 -5.95 5.35 -17.06
CA ILE A 325 -6.51 5.43 -18.40
C ILE A 325 -5.42 5.27 -19.46
N THR A 326 -5.78 4.74 -20.62
CA THR A 326 -4.94 4.83 -21.82
C THR A 326 -5.40 5.99 -22.70
N ILE A 327 -4.46 6.83 -23.13
CA ILE A 327 -4.71 7.89 -24.10
C ILE A 327 -4.22 7.51 -25.51
N ALA A 328 -3.72 6.30 -25.71
CA ALA A 328 -3.24 5.85 -27.01
C ALA A 328 -4.33 5.96 -28.11
N PRO A 329 -5.61 5.58 -27.86
CA PRO A 329 -6.69 5.79 -28.85
C PRO A 329 -6.92 7.27 -29.16
N VAL A 330 -6.82 8.15 -28.16
CA VAL A 330 -6.98 9.60 -28.33
C VAL A 330 -5.87 10.17 -29.20
N LEU A 331 -4.62 9.84 -28.88
CA LEU A 331 -3.45 10.28 -29.64
C LEU A 331 -3.52 9.82 -31.09
N LYS A 332 -3.97 8.57 -31.32
CA LYS A 332 -4.19 8.03 -32.66
C LYS A 332 -5.27 8.82 -33.41
N ALA A 333 -6.38 9.13 -32.76
CA ALA A 333 -7.50 9.87 -33.38
C ALA A 333 -7.09 11.28 -33.84
N ILE A 334 -6.16 11.93 -33.12
CA ILE A 334 -5.70 13.30 -33.48
C ILE A 334 -4.36 13.30 -34.25
N GLY A 335 -3.81 12.13 -34.61
CA GLY A 335 -2.55 12.00 -35.33
C GLY A 335 -1.33 12.53 -34.55
N LYS A 336 -1.30 12.35 -33.24
CA LYS A 336 -0.21 12.79 -32.35
C LYS A 336 0.47 11.59 -31.68
N THR A 337 1.68 11.81 -31.16
CA THR A 337 2.46 10.84 -30.39
C THR A 337 2.55 11.23 -28.93
N LEU A 338 2.75 10.24 -28.05
CA LEU A 338 2.94 10.46 -26.62
C LEU A 338 4.24 11.22 -26.34
N THR A 339 5.32 10.76 -27.00
CA THR A 339 6.66 11.34 -26.89
C THR A 339 7.14 11.83 -28.26
N ASP A 340 8.08 12.74 -28.25
CA ASP A 340 8.82 13.17 -29.44
C ASP A 340 9.95 12.18 -29.82
N SER A 341 10.80 12.57 -30.78
CA SER A 341 11.95 11.78 -31.25
C SER A 341 13.00 11.54 -30.16
N ASP A 342 13.08 12.44 -29.18
CA ASP A 342 14.05 12.38 -28.09
C ASP A 342 13.51 11.62 -26.87
N GLY A 343 12.27 11.12 -26.96
CA GLY A 343 11.58 10.37 -25.91
C GLY A 343 10.95 11.26 -24.82
N GLU A 344 10.94 12.58 -25.02
CA GLU A 344 10.31 13.51 -24.08
C GLU A 344 8.79 13.61 -24.34
N ILE A 345 8.00 13.79 -23.27
CA ILE A 345 6.55 13.89 -23.36
C ILE A 345 6.17 15.13 -24.18
N THR A 346 5.31 14.95 -25.18
CA THR A 346 4.88 16.04 -26.05
C THR A 346 3.96 17.02 -25.32
N LYS A 347 3.96 18.29 -25.76
CA LYS A 347 3.03 19.31 -25.25
C LYS A 347 1.57 18.91 -25.46
N SER A 348 1.26 18.18 -26.52
CA SER A 348 -0.10 17.66 -26.77
C SER A 348 -0.52 16.64 -25.72
N THR A 349 0.38 15.78 -25.27
CA THR A 349 0.11 14.80 -24.20
C THR A 349 -0.20 15.50 -22.88
N PHE A 350 0.60 16.50 -22.49
CA PHE A 350 0.30 17.29 -21.28
C PHE A 350 -1.03 18.03 -21.40
N ALA A 351 -1.31 18.66 -22.54
CA ALA A 351 -2.56 19.38 -22.77
C ALA A 351 -3.79 18.45 -22.64
N ILE A 352 -3.72 17.23 -23.23
CA ILE A 352 -4.79 16.22 -23.10
C ILE A 352 -4.97 15.81 -21.63
N ALA A 353 -3.88 15.57 -20.91
CA ALA A 353 -3.94 15.17 -19.51
C ALA A 353 -4.57 16.25 -18.63
N GLU A 354 -4.17 17.52 -18.79
CA GLU A 354 -4.73 18.67 -18.07
C GLU A 354 -6.21 18.89 -18.40
N GLU A 355 -6.59 18.66 -19.65
CA GLU A 355 -7.95 18.81 -20.11
C GLU A 355 -8.86 17.73 -19.52
N ILE A 356 -8.42 16.47 -19.52
CA ILE A 356 -9.15 15.36 -18.88
C ILE A 356 -9.25 15.62 -17.36
N GLU A 357 -8.19 16.08 -16.71
CA GLU A 357 -8.21 16.42 -15.28
C GLU A 357 -9.25 17.50 -14.96
N ARG A 358 -9.29 18.55 -15.76
CA ARG A 358 -10.24 19.66 -15.58
C ARG A 358 -11.69 19.20 -15.77
N GLU A 359 -11.96 18.44 -16.82
CA GLU A 359 -13.30 17.91 -17.09
C GLU A 359 -13.76 16.94 -16.00
N LEU A 360 -12.87 16.03 -15.62
CA LEU A 360 -13.11 15.07 -14.53
C LEU A 360 -13.49 15.79 -13.24
N ASN A 361 -12.76 16.83 -12.87
CA ASN A 361 -13.01 17.58 -11.62
C ASN A 361 -14.31 18.40 -11.68
N GLY A 362 -14.67 18.93 -12.85
CA GLY A 362 -15.96 19.60 -13.04
C GLY A 362 -17.13 18.65 -12.88
N GLU A 363 -17.11 17.55 -13.64
CA GLU A 363 -18.22 16.60 -13.69
C GLU A 363 -18.36 15.78 -12.37
N ILE A 364 -17.26 15.45 -11.68
CA ILE A 364 -17.36 14.73 -10.41
C ILE A 364 -17.96 15.59 -9.30
N SER A 365 -17.77 16.91 -9.35
CA SER A 365 -18.44 17.84 -8.44
C SER A 365 -19.95 17.89 -8.71
N ASN A 366 -20.35 17.95 -9.98
CA ASN A 366 -21.75 17.89 -10.40
C ASN A 366 -22.40 16.56 -9.97
N TRP A 367 -21.72 15.44 -10.18
CA TRP A 367 -22.18 14.13 -9.73
C TRP A 367 -22.41 14.08 -8.23
N ALA A 368 -21.50 14.63 -7.44
CA ALA A 368 -21.63 14.65 -5.98
C ALA A 368 -22.85 15.46 -5.53
N HIS A 369 -23.12 16.59 -6.21
CA HIS A 369 -24.30 17.39 -5.99
C HIS A 369 -25.58 16.65 -6.39
N ASP A 370 -25.65 16.16 -7.63
CA ASP A 370 -26.89 15.60 -8.19
C ASP A 370 -27.24 14.22 -7.63
N SER A 371 -26.23 13.39 -7.40
CA SER A 371 -26.40 12.00 -6.97
C SER A 371 -26.40 11.80 -5.46
N CYS A 372 -25.85 12.74 -4.70
CA CYS A 372 -25.67 12.65 -3.25
C CYS A 372 -26.18 13.87 -2.50
N ASN A 373 -26.67 14.91 -3.16
CA ASN A 373 -27.03 16.22 -2.60
C ASN A 373 -25.91 16.80 -1.71
N ILE A 374 -24.63 16.59 -2.12
CA ILE A 374 -23.45 17.14 -1.45
C ILE A 374 -23.23 18.55 -2.00
N LYS A 375 -23.31 19.58 -1.12
CA LYS A 375 -23.17 20.98 -1.54
C LYS A 375 -21.70 21.40 -1.72
N ASP A 376 -20.84 21.01 -0.79
CA ASP A 376 -19.41 21.36 -0.79
C ASP A 376 -18.57 20.10 -1.07
N SER A 377 -18.52 19.70 -2.33
CA SER A 377 -17.72 18.54 -2.74
C SER A 377 -16.23 18.82 -2.60
N ARG A 378 -15.53 17.91 -1.92
CA ARG A 378 -14.06 17.89 -1.79
C ARG A 378 -13.43 16.82 -2.67
N PHE A 379 -14.18 16.20 -3.58
CA PHE A 379 -13.64 15.24 -4.51
C PHE A 379 -12.82 15.97 -5.59
N VAL A 380 -11.51 15.72 -5.56
CA VAL A 380 -10.56 16.30 -6.51
C VAL A 380 -9.60 15.22 -6.94
N PHE A 381 -9.54 15.01 -8.25
CA PHE A 381 -8.57 14.14 -8.90
C PHE A 381 -7.39 14.96 -9.39
N LYS A 382 -6.20 14.42 -9.22
CA LYS A 382 -4.97 15.00 -9.75
C LYS A 382 -4.24 13.98 -10.58
N ARG A 383 -3.63 14.43 -11.67
CA ARG A 383 -2.70 13.62 -12.43
C ARG A 383 -1.50 13.26 -11.54
N GLU A 384 -1.29 11.98 -11.35
CA GLU A 384 -0.13 11.45 -10.63
C GLU A 384 0.99 11.13 -11.62
N THR A 385 0.74 10.21 -12.59
CA THR A 385 1.79 9.77 -13.50
C THR A 385 1.39 9.87 -14.97
N ILE A 386 2.39 10.07 -15.84
CA ILE A 386 2.30 9.78 -17.28
C ILE A 386 3.32 8.68 -17.57
N CYS A 387 2.84 7.58 -18.16
CA CYS A 387 3.66 6.42 -18.46
C CYS A 387 3.66 6.14 -19.96
N ASN A 388 4.85 5.78 -20.49
CA ASN A 388 4.94 5.32 -21.87
C ASN A 388 4.11 4.06 -22.06
N SER A 389 4.16 3.16 -21.08
CA SER A 389 3.49 1.87 -21.11
C SER A 389 3.21 1.30 -19.73
N GLY A 390 2.27 0.35 -19.68
CA GLY A 390 1.98 -0.44 -18.50
C GLY A 390 1.63 -1.87 -18.83
N LEU A 391 2.17 -2.81 -18.08
CA LEU A 391 1.76 -4.22 -18.10
C LEU A 391 0.82 -4.48 -16.93
N PHE A 392 -0.43 -4.76 -17.20
CA PHE A 392 -1.45 -5.08 -16.19
C PHE A 392 -1.71 -6.58 -16.18
N LEU A 393 -1.45 -7.24 -15.04
CA LEU A 393 -1.59 -8.69 -14.88
C LEU A 393 -2.90 -9.05 -14.16
N GLU A 394 -3.09 -8.52 -12.98
CA GLU A 394 -4.23 -8.76 -12.09
C GLU A 394 -4.46 -7.56 -11.18
N LYS A 395 -5.53 -7.59 -10.38
CA LYS A 395 -5.75 -6.59 -9.33
C LYS A 395 -4.51 -6.42 -8.46
N LYS A 396 -4.05 -5.19 -8.31
CA LYS A 396 -2.86 -4.80 -7.52
C LYS A 396 -1.54 -5.40 -8.02
N ARG A 397 -1.50 -5.87 -9.28
CA ARG A 397 -0.31 -6.47 -9.89
C ARG A 397 -0.07 -5.89 -11.28
N TYR A 398 0.82 -4.93 -11.36
CA TYR A 398 1.17 -4.25 -12.60
C TYR A 398 2.58 -3.67 -12.59
N ILE A 399 3.09 -3.35 -13.78
CA ILE A 399 4.40 -2.73 -13.99
C ILE A 399 4.19 -1.54 -14.93
N LEU A 400 4.73 -0.37 -14.58
CA LEU A 400 4.61 0.87 -15.36
C LEU A 400 5.99 1.39 -15.77
N HIS A 401 6.12 1.87 -17.00
CA HIS A 401 7.24 2.68 -17.45
C HIS A 401 6.85 4.16 -17.34
N VAL A 402 7.24 4.77 -16.22
CA VAL A 402 6.86 6.14 -15.85
C VAL A 402 7.80 7.14 -16.52
N LEU A 403 7.23 8.13 -17.20
CA LEU A 403 7.94 9.25 -17.81
C LEU A 403 7.84 10.54 -16.99
N ASP A 404 6.71 10.72 -16.29
CA ASP A 404 6.46 11.86 -15.40
C ASP A 404 5.76 11.37 -14.14
N ASP A 405 6.22 11.83 -12.98
CA ASP A 405 5.65 11.54 -11.66
C ASP A 405 5.41 12.87 -10.94
N GLU A 406 4.14 13.28 -10.81
CA GLU A 406 3.68 14.56 -10.23
C GLU A 406 4.39 15.81 -10.83
N GLY A 407 4.73 15.80 -12.13
CA GLY A 407 5.43 16.90 -12.81
C GLY A 407 6.95 16.81 -12.73
N LEU A 408 7.51 15.70 -12.28
CA LEU A 408 8.94 15.46 -12.19
C LEU A 408 9.32 14.25 -13.05
N LYS A 409 10.43 14.36 -13.78
CA LYS A 409 11.02 13.21 -14.48
C LYS A 409 11.62 12.26 -13.43
N PRO A 410 11.26 10.96 -13.43
CA PRO A 410 11.81 10.02 -12.47
C PRO A 410 13.29 9.76 -12.73
N ASP A 411 14.02 9.39 -11.66
CA ASP A 411 15.39 8.91 -11.80
C ASP A 411 15.41 7.65 -12.69
N PRO A 412 16.45 7.43 -13.52
CA PRO A 412 16.55 6.29 -14.44
C PRO A 412 16.43 4.90 -13.76
N GLU A 413 16.76 4.83 -12.45
CA GLU A 413 16.62 3.61 -11.67
C GLU A 413 15.18 3.38 -11.18
N LYS A 414 14.33 4.43 -11.18
CA LYS A 414 12.95 4.44 -10.69
C LYS A 414 11.90 4.59 -11.79
N GLU A 415 12.32 4.72 -13.06
CA GLU A 415 11.41 4.86 -14.19
C GLU A 415 10.48 3.65 -14.39
N ILE A 416 10.86 2.47 -13.92
CA ILE A 416 9.99 1.29 -13.90
C ILE A 416 9.41 1.10 -12.51
N LYS A 417 8.10 1.38 -12.37
CA LYS A 417 7.33 1.24 -11.14
C LYS A 417 6.73 -0.17 -11.08
N TYR A 418 7.09 -0.94 -10.07
CA TYR A 418 6.58 -2.29 -9.84
C TYR A 418 5.56 -2.29 -8.70
N THR A 419 4.37 -2.82 -8.94
CA THR A 419 3.32 -2.93 -7.91
C THR A 419 2.82 -4.36 -7.79
N GLY A 420 2.93 -4.96 -6.60
CA GLY A 420 2.37 -6.27 -6.27
C GLY A 420 2.91 -7.46 -7.04
N VAL A 421 3.86 -7.24 -7.96
CA VAL A 421 4.50 -8.31 -8.74
C VAL A 421 5.64 -8.96 -7.96
N GLU A 422 6.00 -10.17 -8.32
CA GLU A 422 6.96 -11.00 -7.59
C GLU A 422 8.31 -10.33 -7.39
N VAL A 423 8.79 -9.54 -8.33
CA VAL A 423 10.11 -8.88 -8.28
C VAL A 423 10.29 -7.96 -7.07
N VAL A 424 9.20 -7.38 -6.54
CA VAL A 424 9.25 -6.59 -5.30
C VAL A 424 9.11 -7.45 -4.05
N SER A 425 8.76 -8.73 -4.21
CA SER A 425 8.63 -9.66 -3.10
C SER A 425 9.98 -9.94 -2.45
N ILE A 426 9.94 -10.06 -1.12
CA ILE A 426 11.08 -10.51 -0.32
C ILE A 426 11.48 -11.97 -0.59
N LYS A 427 10.56 -12.76 -1.18
CA LYS A 427 10.78 -14.16 -1.54
C LYS A 427 11.67 -14.32 -2.77
N ILE A 428 11.86 -13.28 -3.57
CA ILE A 428 12.78 -13.32 -4.70
C ILE A 428 14.20 -12.99 -4.21
N PRO A 429 15.18 -13.85 -4.48
CA PRO A 429 16.56 -13.62 -4.07
C PRO A 429 17.14 -12.32 -4.62
N LYS A 430 18.02 -11.67 -3.85
CA LYS A 430 18.58 -10.36 -4.20
C LYS A 430 19.26 -10.36 -5.59
N LYS A 431 20.00 -11.42 -5.94
CA LYS A 431 20.69 -11.53 -7.24
C LYS A 431 19.76 -11.86 -8.42
N VAL A 432 18.55 -12.38 -8.16
CA VAL A 432 17.55 -12.69 -9.21
C VAL A 432 16.74 -11.45 -9.59
N LYS A 433 16.49 -10.54 -8.65
CA LYS A 433 15.68 -9.31 -8.90
C LYS A 433 16.20 -8.48 -10.10
N PRO A 434 17.50 -8.19 -10.24
CA PRO A 434 18.02 -7.44 -11.39
C PRO A 434 17.71 -8.11 -12.74
N LEU A 435 17.74 -9.45 -12.80
CA LEU A 435 17.47 -10.21 -14.02
C LEU A 435 16.01 -10.04 -14.47
N ILE A 436 15.06 -10.16 -13.54
CA ILE A 436 13.65 -9.96 -13.83
C ILE A 436 13.37 -8.50 -14.21
N LYS A 437 14.00 -7.54 -13.49
CA LYS A 437 13.88 -6.12 -13.80
C LYS A 437 14.42 -5.80 -15.20
N HIS A 438 15.52 -6.41 -15.62
CA HIS A 438 16.07 -6.24 -16.96
C HIS A 438 15.08 -6.68 -18.04
N ILE A 439 14.50 -7.88 -17.92
CA ILE A 439 13.48 -8.38 -18.85
C ILE A 439 12.29 -7.42 -18.93
N SER A 440 11.75 -7.04 -17.77
CA SER A 440 10.60 -6.13 -17.67
C SER A 440 10.88 -4.76 -18.29
N LYS A 441 12.08 -4.22 -18.05
CA LYS A 441 12.51 -2.93 -18.63
C LYS A 441 12.57 -3.03 -20.15
N VAL A 442 13.24 -4.04 -20.72
CA VAL A 442 13.32 -4.23 -22.17
C VAL A 442 11.93 -4.37 -22.78
N MET A 443 11.06 -5.17 -22.20
CA MET A 443 9.70 -5.37 -22.68
C MET A 443 8.90 -4.05 -22.72
N LEU A 444 8.94 -3.25 -21.66
CA LEU A 444 8.18 -2.01 -21.54
C LEU A 444 8.75 -0.87 -22.39
N THR A 445 10.07 -0.82 -22.59
CA THR A 445 10.71 0.27 -23.34
C THR A 445 10.77 0.02 -24.84
N THR A 446 11.05 -1.23 -25.27
CA THR A 446 11.24 -1.53 -26.70
C THR A 446 9.97 -1.98 -27.41
N ARG A 447 9.03 -2.61 -26.70
CA ARG A 447 7.83 -3.23 -27.28
C ARG A 447 8.11 -4.29 -28.33
N ASP A 448 9.35 -4.76 -28.40
CA ASP A 448 9.82 -5.73 -29.37
C ASP A 448 9.92 -7.10 -28.72
N LYS A 449 9.13 -8.05 -29.25
CA LYS A 449 9.11 -9.43 -28.76
C LYS A 449 10.50 -10.09 -28.90
N LYS A 450 11.22 -9.86 -30.02
CA LYS A 450 12.53 -10.46 -30.25
C LYS A 450 13.54 -9.98 -29.20
N LYS A 451 13.59 -8.67 -28.97
CA LYS A 451 14.46 -8.08 -27.95
C LYS A 451 14.10 -8.57 -26.53
N THR A 452 12.81 -8.75 -26.25
CA THR A 452 12.36 -9.30 -24.98
C THR A 452 12.78 -10.75 -24.82
N ASP A 453 12.64 -11.57 -25.88
CA ASP A 453 13.07 -12.98 -25.87
C ASP A 453 14.62 -13.09 -25.73
N GLU A 454 15.38 -12.19 -26.35
CA GLU A 454 16.83 -12.09 -26.16
C GLU A 454 17.22 -11.71 -24.73
N ALA A 455 16.55 -10.71 -24.14
CA ALA A 455 16.75 -10.31 -22.76
C ALA A 455 16.42 -11.45 -21.78
N TYR A 456 15.34 -12.21 -22.06
CA TYR A 456 14.96 -13.40 -21.28
C TYR A 456 16.06 -14.46 -21.33
N ARG A 457 16.56 -14.83 -22.53
CA ARG A 457 17.62 -15.84 -22.70
C ARG A 457 18.90 -15.41 -21.98
N LYS A 458 19.33 -14.16 -22.17
CA LYS A 458 20.51 -13.62 -21.49
C LYS A 458 20.37 -13.69 -19.98
N SER A 459 19.21 -13.25 -19.44
CA SER A 459 18.95 -13.30 -18.00
C SER A 459 18.87 -14.73 -17.46
N TYR A 460 18.38 -15.69 -18.27
CA TYR A 460 18.40 -17.09 -17.93
C TYR A 460 19.82 -17.66 -17.86
N ASP A 461 20.68 -17.35 -18.83
CA ASP A 461 22.08 -17.79 -18.84
C ASP A 461 22.84 -17.25 -17.62
N GLU A 462 22.64 -15.97 -17.30
CA GLU A 462 23.18 -15.35 -16.08
C GLU A 462 22.66 -16.04 -14.81
N TYR A 463 21.35 -16.36 -14.74
CA TYR A 463 20.75 -17.07 -13.61
C TYR A 463 21.35 -18.48 -13.42
N VAL A 464 21.56 -19.23 -14.51
CA VAL A 464 22.13 -20.58 -14.45
C VAL A 464 23.57 -20.56 -13.94
N ALA A 465 24.31 -19.47 -14.17
CA ALA A 465 25.67 -19.29 -13.67
C ALA A 465 25.76 -18.97 -12.18
N LEU A 466 24.64 -18.55 -11.53
CA LEU A 466 24.62 -18.24 -10.11
C LEU A 466 24.64 -19.50 -9.23
N ASP A 467 25.21 -19.35 -8.03
CA ASP A 467 25.20 -20.40 -7.01
C ASP A 467 23.81 -20.66 -6.44
N ILE A 468 23.57 -21.86 -5.93
CA ILE A 468 22.31 -22.26 -5.32
C ILE A 468 21.93 -21.30 -4.19
N GLU A 469 22.90 -20.88 -3.40
CA GLU A 469 22.73 -19.96 -2.28
C GLU A 469 22.20 -18.57 -2.70
N ASP A 470 22.49 -18.17 -3.93
CA ASP A 470 22.08 -16.88 -4.50
C ASP A 470 20.68 -16.88 -5.14
N VAL A 471 20.22 -18.08 -5.54
CA VAL A 471 18.96 -18.24 -6.28
C VAL A 471 17.85 -18.97 -5.51
N ALA A 472 18.18 -19.59 -4.38
CA ALA A 472 17.21 -20.25 -3.52
C ALA A 472 16.28 -19.24 -2.81
N THR A 473 15.00 -19.59 -2.71
CA THR A 473 13.94 -18.74 -2.14
C THR A 473 14.08 -18.59 -0.62
N PRO A 474 14.23 -17.38 -0.08
CA PRO A 474 14.30 -17.17 1.37
C PRO A 474 12.92 -17.29 2.03
N MET A 475 12.83 -17.94 3.20
CA MET A 475 11.61 -18.12 3.99
C MET A 475 11.93 -18.22 5.49
N GLY A 476 11.00 -17.75 6.33
CA GLY A 476 11.01 -18.03 7.77
C GLY A 476 10.29 -19.32 8.10
N ILE A 477 10.70 -20.04 9.14
CA ILE A 477 10.10 -21.26 9.63
C ILE A 477 9.34 -21.00 10.93
N ASN A 478 8.06 -21.33 10.96
CA ASN A 478 7.23 -21.26 12.15
C ASN A 478 6.52 -22.61 12.40
N ASN A 479 6.35 -22.96 13.68
CA ASN A 479 5.67 -24.19 14.10
C ASN A 479 6.26 -25.47 13.48
N TYR A 480 7.59 -25.54 13.34
CA TYR A 480 8.29 -26.68 12.74
C TYR A 480 7.93 -27.99 13.43
N GLU A 481 7.96 -28.03 14.77
CA GLU A 481 7.73 -29.21 15.61
C GLU A 481 6.33 -29.83 15.39
N LYS A 482 5.33 -28.99 15.13
CA LYS A 482 3.95 -29.42 14.83
C LYS A 482 3.89 -30.33 13.60
N TYR A 483 4.75 -30.10 12.62
CA TYR A 483 4.80 -30.85 11.38
C TYR A 483 5.82 -31.98 11.42
N GLU A 484 6.97 -31.77 12.08
CA GLU A 484 8.00 -32.79 12.24
C GLU A 484 7.48 -34.00 13.04
N SER A 485 6.72 -33.78 14.12
CA SER A 485 6.14 -34.86 14.95
C SER A 485 5.23 -35.83 14.19
N LYS A 486 4.74 -35.41 13.00
CA LYS A 486 3.87 -36.21 12.11
C LYS A 486 4.62 -36.76 10.88
N ALA A 487 5.91 -36.54 10.78
CA ALA A 487 6.74 -36.96 9.66
C ALA A 487 7.48 -38.28 10.01
N ASN A 488 7.62 -39.13 8.99
CA ASN A 488 8.45 -40.31 9.07
C ASN A 488 9.42 -40.32 7.88
N GLY A 489 10.65 -39.87 8.10
CA GLY A 489 11.66 -39.70 7.07
C GLY A 489 11.19 -38.72 5.98
N PHE A 490 11.13 -39.18 4.73
CA PHE A 490 10.63 -38.39 3.60
C PHE A 490 9.10 -38.41 3.47
N ASN A 491 8.39 -39.19 4.29
CA ASN A 491 6.95 -39.20 4.30
C ASN A 491 6.41 -38.08 5.20
N VAL A 492 6.00 -36.97 4.59
CA VAL A 492 5.49 -35.77 5.27
C VAL A 492 4.07 -35.50 4.79
N ALA A 493 3.18 -35.17 5.73
CA ALA A 493 1.75 -34.93 5.45
C ALA A 493 1.53 -33.97 4.26
N SER A 494 0.56 -34.25 3.41
CA SER A 494 0.30 -33.50 2.17
C SER A 494 0.04 -32.01 2.39
N ARG A 495 -0.66 -31.66 3.48
CA ARG A 495 -1.01 -30.27 3.85
C ARG A 495 0.12 -29.46 4.51
N THR A 496 1.30 -30.07 4.73
CA THR A 496 2.45 -29.33 5.28
C THR A 496 2.94 -28.31 4.25
N PRO A 497 3.19 -27.05 4.62
CA PRO A 497 3.75 -26.03 3.72
C PRO A 497 5.08 -26.48 3.09
N MET A 498 5.32 -26.11 1.83
CA MET A 498 6.47 -26.64 1.07
C MET A 498 7.83 -26.33 1.74
N HIS A 499 8.03 -25.11 2.20
CA HIS A 499 9.27 -24.72 2.89
C HIS A 499 9.51 -25.52 4.20
N VAL A 500 8.43 -25.86 4.94
CA VAL A 500 8.53 -26.72 6.13
C VAL A 500 8.85 -28.17 5.74
N LYS A 501 8.22 -28.71 4.68
CA LYS A 501 8.61 -30.02 4.13
C LYS A 501 10.08 -30.07 3.77
N SER A 502 10.55 -29.03 3.05
CA SER A 502 11.93 -28.90 2.63
C SER A 502 12.90 -28.91 3.82
N SER A 503 12.51 -28.28 4.94
CA SER A 503 13.28 -28.23 6.17
C SER A 503 13.32 -29.59 6.89
N ILE A 504 12.20 -30.31 6.90
CA ILE A 504 12.13 -31.68 7.44
C ILE A 504 13.03 -32.62 6.62
N TYR A 505 13.01 -32.52 5.30
CA TYR A 505 13.89 -33.29 4.44
C TYR A 505 15.37 -32.98 4.67
N TYR A 506 15.71 -31.69 4.81
CA TYR A 506 17.06 -31.25 5.13
C TYR A 506 17.56 -31.86 6.43
N ASN A 507 16.80 -31.75 7.52
CA ASN A 507 17.18 -32.33 8.81
C ASN A 507 17.28 -33.85 8.75
N HIS A 508 16.44 -34.51 7.95
CA HIS A 508 16.51 -35.96 7.72
C HIS A 508 17.79 -36.34 6.96
N PHE A 509 18.15 -35.58 5.90
CA PHE A 509 19.41 -35.77 5.18
C PHE A 509 20.63 -35.56 6.05
N LEU A 510 20.64 -34.55 6.94
CA LEU A 510 21.74 -34.35 7.87
C LEU A 510 21.97 -35.57 8.75
N LYS A 511 20.89 -36.19 9.26
CA LYS A 511 20.98 -37.42 10.06
C LYS A 511 21.48 -38.60 9.22
N MET A 512 20.91 -38.79 8.02
CA MET A 512 21.22 -39.89 7.12
C MET A 512 22.67 -39.89 6.65
N HIS A 513 23.24 -38.70 6.38
CA HIS A 513 24.61 -38.53 5.93
C HIS A 513 25.61 -38.26 7.07
N MET A 514 25.18 -38.33 8.37
CA MET A 514 25.99 -38.05 9.56
C MET A 514 26.65 -36.64 9.54
N LEU A 515 25.91 -35.66 9.03
CA LEU A 515 26.42 -34.29 8.85
C LEU A 515 25.96 -33.29 9.93
N THR A 516 25.32 -33.78 10.99
CA THR A 516 24.79 -32.94 12.08
C THR A 516 25.87 -32.18 12.88
N ASN A 517 27.13 -32.58 12.79
CA ASN A 517 28.26 -31.88 13.40
C ASN A 517 28.86 -30.80 12.47
N LYS A 518 28.53 -30.87 11.18
CA LYS A 518 29.05 -29.92 10.15
C LYS A 518 28.04 -28.81 9.81
N TYR A 519 26.76 -29.15 9.83
CA TYR A 519 25.68 -28.24 9.47
C TYR A 519 24.61 -28.19 10.56
N GLU A 520 24.12 -27.01 10.85
CA GLU A 520 23.07 -26.79 11.83
C GLU A 520 21.72 -27.33 11.36
N LYS A 521 20.94 -27.90 12.31
CA LYS A 521 19.54 -28.26 12.06
C LYS A 521 18.68 -27.01 11.90
N ILE A 522 17.59 -27.18 11.17
CA ILE A 522 16.54 -26.16 11.03
C ILE A 522 15.51 -26.38 12.14
N GLU A 523 15.14 -25.29 12.83
CA GLU A 523 14.17 -25.27 13.94
C GLU A 523 13.15 -24.14 13.75
N SER A 524 12.11 -24.10 14.62
CA SER A 524 11.16 -22.96 14.62
C SER A 524 11.87 -21.66 14.95
N GLY A 525 11.55 -20.61 14.19
CA GLY A 525 12.18 -19.28 14.30
C GLY A 525 13.32 -19.06 13.30
N ASP A 526 13.83 -20.12 12.69
CA ASP A 526 14.93 -20.01 11.73
C ASP A 526 14.53 -19.34 10.42
N HIS A 527 15.52 -18.71 9.82
CA HIS A 527 15.49 -18.25 8.42
C HIS A 527 16.22 -19.26 7.55
N ILE A 528 15.56 -19.69 6.50
CA ILE A 528 16.07 -20.69 5.58
C ILE A 528 16.04 -20.17 4.15
N LYS A 529 16.74 -20.87 3.28
CA LYS A 529 16.55 -20.83 1.82
C LYS A 529 16.08 -22.21 1.38
N PHE A 530 15.16 -22.26 0.41
CA PHE A 530 14.72 -23.51 -0.17
C PHE A 530 14.60 -23.42 -1.70
N PHE A 531 14.72 -24.55 -2.38
CA PHE A 531 14.58 -24.63 -3.83
C PHE A 531 13.88 -25.90 -4.25
N TYR A 532 13.31 -25.90 -5.46
CA TYR A 532 12.76 -27.08 -6.10
C TYR A 532 13.87 -27.89 -6.74
N VAL A 533 13.71 -29.22 -6.72
CA VAL A 533 14.75 -30.16 -7.14
C VAL A 533 14.31 -30.97 -8.36
N GLU A 534 15.28 -31.38 -9.16
CA GLU A 534 15.08 -32.33 -10.25
C GLU A 534 14.53 -33.67 -9.74
N LYS A 535 14.05 -34.53 -10.67
CA LYS A 535 13.64 -35.88 -10.30
C LYS A 535 14.78 -36.61 -9.59
N ASN A 536 14.49 -37.19 -8.45
CA ASN A 536 15.48 -37.83 -7.59
C ASN A 536 14.93 -39.12 -6.97
N ARG A 537 15.82 -40.01 -6.50
CA ARG A 537 15.49 -41.30 -5.94
C ARG A 537 14.65 -41.25 -4.64
N TYR A 538 14.63 -40.11 -3.97
CA TYR A 538 13.88 -39.92 -2.73
C TYR A 538 12.46 -39.39 -2.96
N ASN A 539 12.10 -39.14 -4.21
CA ASN A 539 10.79 -38.59 -4.63
C ASN A 539 10.41 -37.29 -3.87
N ILE A 540 11.40 -36.50 -3.47
CA ILE A 540 11.17 -35.17 -2.89
C ILE A 540 11.07 -34.12 -3.99
N LYS A 541 10.30 -33.05 -3.75
CA LYS A 541 10.08 -31.95 -4.72
C LYS A 541 10.91 -30.71 -4.43
N SER A 542 11.42 -30.59 -3.21
CA SER A 542 12.16 -29.40 -2.77
C SER A 542 13.04 -29.75 -1.57
N ILE A 543 14.07 -28.95 -1.32
CA ILE A 543 14.94 -29.06 -0.16
C ILE A 543 15.31 -27.69 0.36
N ALA A 544 15.56 -27.57 1.66
CA ALA A 544 15.98 -26.33 2.33
C ALA A 544 17.42 -26.43 2.83
N PHE A 545 17.94 -25.29 3.27
CA PHE A 545 19.22 -25.15 3.98
C PHE A 545 19.24 -23.81 4.75
N LYS A 546 20.13 -23.66 5.73
CA LYS A 546 20.34 -22.37 6.44
C LYS A 546 21.23 -21.45 5.62
N ASP A 547 22.53 -21.55 5.78
CA ASP A 547 23.50 -20.65 5.16
C ASP A 547 24.09 -21.22 3.87
N THR A 548 24.63 -22.44 3.94
CA THR A 548 25.28 -23.15 2.85
C THR A 548 24.56 -24.45 2.54
N TYR A 549 24.31 -24.72 1.27
CA TYR A 549 23.69 -25.97 0.83
C TYR A 549 24.70 -27.14 0.90
N PRO A 550 24.43 -28.21 1.66
CA PRO A 550 25.30 -29.39 1.71
C PRO A 550 25.33 -30.14 0.38
N ARG A 551 26.40 -30.01 -0.37
CA ARG A 551 26.58 -30.68 -1.67
C ARG A 551 26.63 -32.21 -1.54
N GLU A 552 26.96 -32.69 -0.34
CA GLU A 552 26.98 -34.13 0.02
C GLU A 552 25.61 -34.80 -0.15
N PHE A 553 24.51 -34.06 -0.18
CA PHE A 553 23.18 -34.63 -0.42
C PHE A 553 23.00 -35.17 -1.84
N GLY A 554 23.78 -34.69 -2.81
CA GLY A 554 23.68 -35.11 -4.20
C GLY A 554 22.33 -34.81 -4.83
N ILE A 555 21.65 -33.75 -4.40
CA ILE A 555 20.36 -33.30 -4.93
C ILE A 555 20.56 -32.01 -5.72
N ASN A 556 20.14 -32.02 -6.97
CA ASN A 556 20.31 -30.89 -7.88
C ASN A 556 19.05 -30.01 -7.90
N MET A 557 19.28 -28.71 -8.06
CA MET A 557 18.22 -27.72 -8.28
C MET A 557 17.63 -27.84 -9.68
N ASP A 558 16.33 -27.82 -9.80
CA ASP A 558 15.66 -27.59 -11.09
C ASP A 558 15.70 -26.11 -11.44
N LYS A 559 16.80 -25.67 -12.07
CA LYS A 559 17.05 -24.28 -12.42
C LYS A 559 16.02 -23.74 -13.41
N VAL A 560 15.54 -24.55 -14.34
CA VAL A 560 14.51 -24.14 -15.30
C VAL A 560 13.20 -23.83 -14.61
N TYR A 561 12.75 -24.75 -13.75
CA TYR A 561 11.51 -24.54 -12.97
C TYR A 561 11.62 -23.32 -12.04
N MET A 562 12.74 -23.17 -11.36
CA MET A 562 12.97 -22.05 -10.43
C MET A 562 12.98 -20.71 -11.15
N PHE A 563 13.62 -20.59 -12.30
CA PHE A 563 13.65 -19.36 -13.08
C PHE A 563 12.26 -18.97 -13.60
N ASN A 564 11.53 -19.94 -14.16
CA ASN A 564 10.18 -19.71 -14.68
C ASN A 564 9.14 -19.41 -13.59
N LYS A 565 9.42 -19.81 -12.35
CA LYS A 565 8.56 -19.52 -11.21
C LYS A 565 8.73 -18.11 -10.67
N ASN A 566 9.91 -17.56 -10.79
CA ASN A 566 10.24 -16.21 -10.34
C ASN A 566 9.81 -15.16 -11.36
#